data_d6d785a5c7c076c6ba08a65fcf1fc4b0
#
_entry.id   d6d785a5c7c076c6ba08a65fcf1fc4b0
#
_cell.length_a   1.000
_cell.length_b   1.000
_cell.length_c   1.000
_cell.angle_alpha   90.00
_cell.angle_beta   90.00
_cell.angle_gamma   90.00
#
_symmetry.space_group_name_H-M   'P 1'
#
loop_
_entity.id
_entity.type
_entity.pdbx_description
1 polymer ?
#
loop_
_entity_poly.entity_id
_entity_poly.type
_entity_poly.pdbx_seq_one_letter_code
_entity_poly.pdbx_strand_id
1 'polypeptide(L)'
;MAKAFDESCKKIGYEKALPIIDEWLKNNNPNTRRAVTEGLRIWTNRPYFKENPNEAIERIASLKEDVSEYVRKSVGNALRDISKKFPELIKLELDSWQLESKEIKQVYKLASKLIV
;
A
#
# COMPACT_ATOMS: atom_id res chain seq x y z
N MET A 1 -14.76 -6.64 0.00
CA MET A 1 -14.53 -5.25 -0.42
C MET A 1 -13.39 -5.12 -1.42
N ALA A 2 -12.22 -5.71 -1.17
CA ALA A 2 -11.11 -5.65 -2.13
C ALA A 2 -11.47 -6.19 -3.51
N LYS A 3 -12.29 -7.22 -3.57
CA LYS A 3 -12.74 -7.81 -4.83
C LYS A 3 -13.59 -6.83 -5.65
N ALA A 4 -14.47 -6.07 -4.99
CA ALA A 4 -15.31 -5.08 -5.67
C ALA A 4 -14.44 -3.94 -6.24
N PHE A 5 -13.44 -3.49 -5.48
CA PHE A 5 -12.51 -2.48 -5.97
C PHE A 5 -11.69 -2.99 -7.15
N ASP A 6 -11.24 -4.25 -7.09
CA ASP A 6 -10.47 -4.87 -8.16
C ASP A 6 -11.28 -4.92 -9.46
N GLU A 7 -12.54 -5.33 -9.39
CA GLU A 7 -13.40 -5.38 -10.58
C GLU A 7 -13.64 -4.01 -11.18
N SER A 8 -13.88 -2.99 -10.34
CA SER A 8 -14.01 -1.60 -10.80
C SER A 8 -12.75 -1.14 -11.52
N CYS A 9 -11.60 -1.39 -10.94
CA CYS A 9 -10.32 -1.00 -11.53
C CYS A 9 -10.03 -1.72 -12.85
N LYS A 10 -10.35 -3.00 -12.93
CA LYS A 10 -10.18 -3.77 -14.17
C LYS A 10 -11.04 -3.21 -15.30
N LYS A 11 -12.27 -2.82 -14.98
CA LYS A 11 -13.24 -2.34 -15.96
C LYS A 11 -12.77 -1.05 -16.64
N ILE A 12 -12.18 -0.12 -15.89
CA ILE A 12 -11.75 1.18 -16.40
C ILE A 12 -10.25 1.26 -16.67
N GLY A 13 -9.47 0.26 -16.23
CA GLY A 13 -8.02 0.24 -16.31
C GLY A 13 -7.39 0.84 -15.06
N TYR A 14 -6.32 0.22 -14.57
CA TYR A 14 -5.69 0.66 -13.31
C TYR A 14 -5.14 2.07 -13.39
N GLU A 15 -4.54 2.44 -14.52
CA GLU A 15 -4.02 3.80 -14.69
C GLU A 15 -5.12 4.85 -14.53
N LYS A 16 -6.25 4.63 -15.17
CA LYS A 16 -7.39 5.54 -15.08
C LYS A 16 -8.06 5.49 -13.71
N ALA A 17 -7.89 4.40 -12.97
CA ALA A 17 -8.45 4.22 -11.65
C ALA A 17 -7.64 4.94 -10.56
N LEU A 18 -6.39 5.34 -10.81
CA LEU A 18 -5.54 5.93 -9.78
C LEU A 18 -6.18 7.09 -9.03
N PRO A 19 -6.83 8.07 -9.69
CA PRO A 19 -7.49 9.16 -8.95
C PRO A 19 -8.61 8.65 -8.03
N ILE A 20 -9.34 7.62 -8.45
CA ILE A 20 -10.41 7.02 -7.65
C ILE A 20 -9.81 6.29 -6.46
N ILE A 21 -8.72 5.55 -6.68
CA ILE A 21 -7.98 4.88 -5.62
C ILE A 21 -7.51 5.88 -4.58
N ASP A 22 -6.99 7.03 -5.03
CA ASP A 22 -6.54 8.09 -4.12
C ASP A 22 -7.68 8.62 -3.25
N GLU A 23 -8.90 8.74 -3.80
CA GLU A 23 -10.06 9.16 -3.02
C GLU A 23 -10.43 8.10 -1.98
N TRP A 24 -10.41 6.83 -2.34
CA TRP A 24 -10.70 5.74 -1.41
C TRP A 24 -9.71 5.71 -0.25
N LEU A 25 -8.44 6.02 -0.51
CA LEU A 25 -7.40 6.05 0.53
C LEU A 25 -7.62 7.19 1.52
N LYS A 26 -8.42 8.19 1.16
CA LYS A 26 -8.77 9.31 2.03
C LYS A 26 -10.15 9.15 2.67
N ASN A 27 -10.82 8.03 2.43
CA ASN A 27 -12.15 7.78 2.97
C ASN A 27 -12.12 7.79 4.51
N ASN A 28 -13.16 8.33 5.14
CA ASN A 28 -13.25 8.41 6.59
C ASN A 28 -13.35 7.04 7.27
N ASN A 29 -13.82 6.03 6.53
CA ASN A 29 -13.96 4.68 7.07
C ASN A 29 -12.62 3.94 6.98
N PRO A 30 -12.02 3.53 8.13
CA PRO A 30 -10.77 2.80 8.10
C PRO A 30 -10.87 1.44 7.38
N ASN A 31 -12.02 0.82 7.39
CA ASN A 31 -12.22 -0.43 6.66
C ASN A 31 -12.08 -0.25 5.16
N THR A 32 -12.52 0.91 4.63
CA THR A 32 -12.34 1.25 3.21
C THR A 32 -10.86 1.46 2.90
N ARG A 33 -10.16 2.23 3.74
CA ARG A 33 -8.73 2.48 3.55
C ARG A 33 -7.93 1.18 3.57
N ARG A 34 -8.27 0.29 4.51
CA ARG A 34 -7.62 -1.02 4.60
C ARG A 34 -7.92 -1.89 3.38
N ALA A 35 -9.16 -1.94 2.94
CA ALA A 35 -9.55 -2.74 1.78
C ALA A 35 -8.80 -2.32 0.51
N VAL A 36 -8.61 -1.02 0.32
CA VAL A 36 -7.86 -0.51 -0.83
C VAL A 36 -6.37 -0.84 -0.69
N THR A 37 -5.82 -0.76 0.53
CA THR A 37 -4.43 -1.14 0.79
C THR A 37 -4.22 -2.62 0.44
N GLU A 38 -5.13 -3.50 0.87
CA GLU A 38 -5.07 -4.92 0.53
C GLU A 38 -5.22 -5.14 -0.98
N GLY A 39 -6.08 -4.35 -1.62
CA GLY A 39 -6.24 -4.39 -3.07
C GLY A 39 -4.94 -4.05 -3.79
N LEU A 40 -4.31 -2.94 -3.41
CA LEU A 40 -3.04 -2.52 -4.01
C LEU A 40 -1.95 -3.58 -3.85
N ARG A 41 -1.91 -4.26 -2.71
CA ARG A 41 -0.98 -5.36 -2.48
C ARG A 41 -1.17 -6.47 -3.51
N ILE A 42 -2.42 -6.89 -3.73
CA ILE A 42 -2.75 -7.94 -4.70
C ILE A 42 -2.51 -7.46 -6.13
N TRP A 43 -2.87 -6.21 -6.43
CA TRP A 43 -2.78 -5.65 -7.78
C TRP A 43 -1.34 -5.49 -8.26
N THR A 44 -0.35 -5.52 -7.37
CA THR A 44 1.06 -5.53 -7.81
C THR A 44 1.40 -6.74 -8.67
N ASN A 45 0.54 -7.75 -8.69
CA ASN A 45 0.68 -8.91 -9.59
C ASN A 45 0.08 -8.66 -10.98
N ARG A 46 -0.63 -7.54 -11.17
CA ARG A 46 -1.24 -7.18 -12.46
C ARG A 46 -0.23 -6.48 -13.36
N PRO A 47 -0.37 -6.59 -14.69
CA PRO A 47 0.63 -6.03 -15.61
C PRO A 47 0.95 -4.56 -15.38
N TYR A 48 -0.07 -3.71 -15.18
CA TYR A 48 0.16 -2.28 -14.96
C TYR A 48 1.09 -2.02 -13.77
N PHE A 49 0.79 -2.63 -12.62
CA PHE A 49 1.58 -2.40 -11.40
C PHE A 49 2.90 -3.14 -11.42
N LYS A 50 3.04 -4.23 -12.19
CA LYS A 50 4.34 -4.86 -12.39
C LYS A 50 5.31 -3.93 -13.10
N GLU A 51 4.81 -3.16 -14.04
CA GLU A 51 5.60 -2.17 -14.77
C GLU A 51 5.74 -0.85 -14.01
N ASN A 52 4.79 -0.57 -13.10
CA ASN A 52 4.75 0.67 -12.33
C ASN A 52 4.54 0.38 -10.84
N PRO A 53 5.44 -0.40 -10.20
CA PRO A 53 5.25 -0.79 -8.81
C PRO A 53 5.25 0.40 -7.84
N ASN A 54 5.95 1.48 -8.16
CA ASN A 54 5.96 2.67 -7.31
C ASN A 54 4.58 3.30 -7.16
N GLU A 55 3.71 3.16 -8.15
CA GLU A 55 2.36 3.68 -8.06
C GLU A 55 1.59 3.03 -6.89
N ALA A 56 1.78 1.74 -6.67
CA ALA A 56 1.18 1.05 -5.54
C ALA A 56 1.93 1.34 -4.24
N ILE A 57 3.26 1.29 -4.27
CA ILE A 57 4.11 1.46 -3.08
C ILE A 57 3.88 2.83 -2.45
N GLU A 58 3.90 3.90 -3.24
CA GLU A 58 3.70 5.26 -2.74
C GLU A 58 2.33 5.45 -2.11
N ARG A 59 1.30 4.89 -2.71
CA ARG A 59 -0.06 4.99 -2.19
C ARG A 59 -0.24 4.25 -0.88
N ILE A 60 0.30 3.03 -0.79
CA ILE A 60 0.28 2.26 0.45
C ILE A 60 1.05 3.01 1.53
N ALA A 61 2.25 3.50 1.21
CA ALA A 61 3.10 4.20 2.17
C ALA A 61 2.48 5.51 2.67
N SER A 62 1.58 6.12 1.90
CA SER A 62 0.90 7.34 2.33
C SER A 62 0.08 7.15 3.60
N LEU A 63 -0.26 5.91 3.94
CA LEU A 63 -1.03 5.57 5.15
C LEU A 63 -0.15 5.08 6.31
N LYS A 64 1.15 5.30 6.25
CA LYS A 64 2.07 4.82 7.30
C LYS A 64 1.83 5.42 8.68
N GLU A 65 1.19 6.59 8.73
CA GLU A 65 0.81 7.23 9.99
C GLU A 65 -0.70 7.27 10.22
N ASP A 66 -1.44 6.40 9.54
CA ASP A 66 -2.90 6.36 9.68
C ASP A 66 -3.29 6.26 11.15
N VAL A 67 -4.38 6.95 11.52
CA VAL A 67 -4.86 6.96 12.91
C VAL A 67 -5.33 5.58 13.35
N SER A 68 -5.70 4.72 12.42
CA SER A 68 -6.14 3.36 12.72
C SER A 68 -4.94 2.40 12.75
N GLU A 69 -4.74 1.75 13.88
CA GLU A 69 -3.71 0.70 13.99
C GLU A 69 -3.99 -0.43 13.01
N TYR A 70 -5.26 -0.74 12.79
CA TYR A 70 -5.69 -1.78 11.86
C TYR A 70 -5.22 -1.47 10.43
N VAL A 71 -5.36 -0.20 10.01
CA VAL A 71 -4.86 0.24 8.70
C VAL A 71 -3.33 0.19 8.67
N ARG A 72 -2.66 0.67 9.72
CA ARG A 72 -1.19 0.65 9.78
C ARG A 72 -0.62 -0.76 9.66
N LYS A 73 -1.24 -1.74 10.32
CA LYS A 73 -0.81 -3.13 10.21
C LYS A 73 -0.97 -3.65 8.77
N SER A 74 -2.05 -3.29 8.12
CA SER A 74 -2.28 -3.65 6.72
C SER A 74 -1.20 -3.04 5.82
N VAL A 75 -0.84 -1.77 6.05
CA VAL A 75 0.21 -1.09 5.30
C VAL A 75 1.55 -1.82 5.46
N GLY A 76 1.94 -2.12 6.70
CA GLY A 76 3.19 -2.84 6.95
C GLY A 76 3.22 -4.21 6.29
N ASN A 77 2.15 -4.97 6.41
CA ASN A 77 2.07 -6.29 5.82
C ASN A 77 2.06 -6.24 4.28
N ALA A 78 1.39 -5.23 3.71
CA ALA A 78 1.36 -5.05 2.26
C ALA A 78 2.75 -4.76 1.71
N LEU A 79 3.47 -3.83 2.33
CA LEU A 79 4.83 -3.49 1.92
C LEU A 79 5.78 -4.68 2.08
N ARG A 80 5.61 -5.45 3.15
CA ARG A 80 6.39 -6.68 3.35
C ARG A 80 6.17 -7.67 2.21
N ASP A 81 4.91 -7.90 1.82
CA ASP A 81 4.61 -8.81 0.71
C ASP A 81 5.19 -8.31 -0.60
N ILE A 82 5.08 -7.00 -0.88
CA ILE A 82 5.63 -6.41 -2.09
C ILE A 82 7.15 -6.52 -2.10
N SER A 83 7.80 -6.49 -0.93
CA SER A 83 9.25 -6.61 -0.84
C SER A 83 9.78 -7.96 -1.34
N LYS A 84 8.95 -8.97 -1.40
CA LYS A 84 9.33 -10.27 -1.97
C LYS A 84 9.65 -10.18 -3.46
N LYS A 85 8.99 -9.27 -4.17
CA LYS A 85 9.19 -9.05 -5.61
C LYS A 85 10.04 -7.84 -5.91
N PHE A 86 9.92 -6.79 -5.11
CA PHE A 86 10.59 -5.52 -5.33
C PHE A 86 11.34 -5.08 -4.07
N PRO A 87 12.30 -5.88 -3.59
CA PRO A 87 12.97 -5.57 -2.31
C PRO A 87 13.73 -4.25 -2.34
N GLU A 88 14.35 -3.90 -3.47
CA GLU A 88 15.10 -2.66 -3.59
C GLU A 88 14.19 -1.43 -3.54
N LEU A 89 13.02 -1.50 -4.17
CA LEU A 89 12.07 -0.40 -4.17
C LEU A 89 11.50 -0.17 -2.77
N ILE A 90 11.16 -1.25 -2.05
CA ILE A 90 10.68 -1.15 -0.68
C ILE A 90 11.77 -0.58 0.22
N LYS A 91 13.01 -1.03 0.06
CA LYS A 91 14.12 -0.50 0.83
C LYS A 91 14.30 0.99 0.62
N LEU A 92 14.24 1.46 -0.64
CA LEU A 92 14.33 2.88 -0.96
C LEU A 92 13.21 3.68 -0.30
N GLU A 93 11.98 3.15 -0.35
CA GLU A 93 10.85 3.80 0.29
C GLU A 93 11.06 3.90 1.80
N LEU A 94 11.45 2.81 2.45
CA LEU A 94 11.66 2.77 3.90
C LEU A 94 12.82 3.68 4.33
N ASP A 95 13.87 3.75 3.54
CA ASP A 95 15.02 4.62 3.85
C ASP A 95 14.65 6.10 3.84
N SER A 96 13.58 6.47 3.14
CA SER A 96 13.10 7.85 3.10
C SER A 96 12.25 8.24 4.32
N TRP A 97 11.86 7.27 5.14
CA TRP A 97 10.98 7.52 6.28
C TRP A 97 11.73 8.09 7.48
N GLN A 98 11.07 9.01 8.19
CA GLN A 98 11.59 9.53 9.46
C GLN A 98 10.97 8.72 10.60
N LEU A 99 11.81 8.01 11.34
CA LEU A 99 11.36 7.08 12.38
C LEU A 99 11.18 7.77 13.75
N GLU A 100 10.50 8.91 13.77
CA GLU A 100 10.25 9.65 14.98
C GLU A 100 8.97 9.25 15.71
N SER A 101 7.93 8.89 14.95
CA SER A 101 6.66 8.50 15.55
C SER A 101 6.60 7.01 15.81
N LYS A 102 5.83 6.62 16.84
CA LYS A 102 5.61 5.21 17.17
C LYS A 102 4.86 4.52 16.04
N GLU A 103 3.96 5.25 15.40
CA GLU A 103 3.13 4.73 14.32
C GLU A 103 4.00 4.34 13.13
N ILE A 104 4.90 5.23 12.72
CA ILE A 104 5.80 4.95 11.60
C ILE A 104 6.76 3.80 11.94
N LYS A 105 7.29 3.79 13.18
CA LYS A 105 8.19 2.71 13.61
C LYS A 105 7.51 1.35 13.56
N GLN A 106 6.23 1.29 13.94
CA GLN A 106 5.45 0.06 13.87
C GLN A 106 5.34 -0.44 12.45
N VAL A 107 5.00 0.43 11.51
CA VAL A 107 4.86 0.08 10.10
C VAL A 107 6.23 -0.32 9.51
N TYR A 108 7.26 0.45 9.82
CA TYR A 108 8.63 0.16 9.37
C TYR A 108 9.08 -1.24 9.79
N LYS A 109 8.83 -1.58 11.06
CA LYS A 109 9.22 -2.89 11.60
C LYS A 109 8.55 -4.04 10.86
N LEU A 110 7.25 -3.88 10.53
CA LEU A 110 6.53 -4.89 9.76
C LEU A 110 7.04 -4.96 8.32
N ALA A 111 7.17 -3.80 7.67
CA ALA A 111 7.53 -3.73 6.26
C ALA A 111 8.96 -4.22 5.99
N SER A 112 9.88 -3.99 6.91
CA SER A 112 11.30 -4.33 6.73
C SER A 112 11.64 -5.77 7.10
N LYS A 113 10.67 -6.54 7.57
CA LYS A 113 10.90 -7.86 8.16
C LYS A 113 11.63 -8.84 7.25
N LEU A 114 11.44 -8.75 5.94
CA LEU A 114 12.05 -9.66 4.97
C LEU A 114 13.29 -9.10 4.28
N ILE A 115 13.64 -7.84 4.50
CA ILE A 115 14.75 -7.18 3.80
C ILE A 115 15.84 -6.65 4.73
N VAL A 116 15.70 -6.88 6.02
CA VAL A 116 16.70 -6.48 7.03
C VAL A 116 17.41 -7.70 7.55
#